data_5249905423df6fe49413df93b808e1e9
#
_entry.id   5249905423df6fe49413df93b808e1e9
#
_cell.length_a   1.000
_cell.length_b   1.000
_cell.length_c   1.000
_cell.angle_alpha   90.00
_cell.angle_beta   90.00
_cell.angle_gamma   90.00
#
_symmetry.space_group_name_H-M   'P 1'
#
loop_
_entity.id
_entity.type
_entity.pdbx_description
1 polymer ?
#
loop_
_entity_poly.entity_id
_entity_poly.type
_entity_poly.pdbx_seq_one_letter_code
_entity_poly.pdbx_strand_id
1 'polypeptide(L)'
;MRISISYPPIESRKGVPLLAQNRQFQYFNEPTYIYPVIPAYAASLLDDRGYDVTWDDGIAERLSLKEYVARQDFQSPDLIAIETKAPTVKTYWRYIKQFKERWPHTTIAIMGDHVTAFPEESLENSPVDYVITGGDYDFQLLSLAEHLSKGVALSPGFWWTDKDGTVKNTGVYQQNNDVNDLPLIDRDLTKWWLYVKNGNFKYEPGTYTMVGRDCWWRQGGGCTFCSWTMTYKKYQVRTPESLLEEVEMLHKRYGIREIFDDTGTFPAGNWLVQFCNGMVERDLAFKIRIGCNMRFGALKEEDYKLMGKAGFRFILYGLESANQKTLDRLQKGTTNAQAWETLRWASKYGMDPHLTIMMGYPWETYEDARNTVEFAKKVFRAGYAETLQATIVMPYPGTMLWHQCKENGWLLTEDYDRYDMREAIMKSPLTNDQVKELTQDLYRVFMEPRYVARKLVSIRSRDDLAFAQRGVKYVYGHLKDFAKGSELNSDEEAEPLQRG
;
A
#
# COMPACT_ATOMS: atom_id res chain seq x y z
N MET A 1 -29.97 4.03 -0.59
CA MET A 1 -28.89 4.98 -0.31
C MET A 1 -27.79 4.72 -1.32
N ARG A 2 -27.33 5.76 -2.01
CA ARG A 2 -26.23 5.72 -2.98
C ARG A 2 -24.92 6.06 -2.31
N ILE A 3 -23.89 5.23 -2.53
CA ILE A 3 -22.59 5.33 -1.86
C ILE A 3 -21.48 5.36 -2.91
N SER A 4 -20.69 6.41 -2.90
CA SER A 4 -19.46 6.51 -3.71
C SER A 4 -18.25 6.13 -2.88
N ILE A 5 -17.56 5.04 -3.25
CA ILE A 5 -16.22 4.73 -2.77
C ILE A 5 -15.24 5.48 -3.65
N SER A 6 -14.50 6.43 -3.07
CA SER A 6 -13.98 7.54 -3.85
C SER A 6 -12.51 7.85 -3.62
N TYR A 7 -11.81 8.08 -4.72
CA TYR A 7 -10.47 8.64 -4.79
C TYR A 7 -10.50 9.89 -5.68
N PRO A 8 -10.87 11.07 -5.14
CA PRO A 8 -10.86 12.31 -5.92
C PRO A 8 -9.47 12.54 -6.53
N PRO A 9 -9.39 12.95 -7.81
CA PRO A 9 -8.11 13.12 -8.49
C PRO A 9 -7.28 14.23 -7.83
N ILE A 10 -5.98 13.99 -7.71
CA ILE A 10 -5.02 14.97 -7.19
C ILE A 10 -4.13 15.42 -8.33
N GLU A 11 -4.30 16.68 -8.72
CA GLU A 11 -3.46 17.32 -9.73
C GLU A 11 -2.18 17.81 -9.04
N SER A 12 -1.04 17.23 -9.40
CA SER A 12 0.24 17.58 -8.80
C SER A 12 1.37 17.54 -9.81
N ARG A 13 2.26 18.54 -9.76
CA ARG A 13 3.53 18.56 -10.53
C ARG A 13 4.47 17.44 -10.10
N LYS A 14 4.26 16.86 -8.92
CA LYS A 14 5.03 15.72 -8.39
C LYS A 14 4.74 14.41 -9.13
N GLY A 15 3.68 14.32 -9.92
CA GLY A 15 3.23 13.14 -10.64
C GLY A 15 1.92 12.58 -10.10
N VAL A 16 1.67 11.29 -10.38
CA VAL A 16 0.45 10.59 -9.98
C VAL A 16 0.65 9.98 -8.59
N PRO A 17 -0.25 10.25 -7.62
CA PRO A 17 -0.12 9.70 -6.28
C PRO A 17 -0.44 8.20 -6.26
N LEU A 18 0.35 7.43 -5.53
CA LEU A 18 0.01 6.07 -5.15
C LEU A 18 -0.82 6.13 -3.87
N LEU A 19 -2.13 6.10 -4.03
CA LEU A 19 -3.10 6.14 -2.94
C LEU A 19 -3.89 4.84 -2.95
N ALA A 20 -3.38 3.83 -2.39
CA ALA A 20 -4.06 2.57 -2.10
C ALA A 20 -3.69 2.20 -0.68
N GLN A 21 -4.32 1.16 -0.13
CA GLN A 21 -4.05 0.69 1.21
C GLN A 21 -2.66 0.06 1.34
N ASN A 22 -1.68 0.71 0.77
CA ASN A 22 -0.29 0.39 0.85
C ASN A 22 0.30 1.08 2.10
N ARG A 23 1.34 0.48 2.66
CA ARG A 23 2.10 1.01 3.79
C ARG A 23 3.02 2.18 3.42
N GLN A 24 3.06 2.55 2.16
CA GLN A 24 3.90 3.59 1.59
C GLN A 24 3.06 4.57 0.79
N PHE A 25 3.57 5.79 0.63
CA PHE A 25 3.02 6.78 -0.27
C PHE A 25 4.13 7.37 -1.13
N GLN A 26 3.89 7.50 -2.42
CA GLN A 26 4.82 8.12 -3.35
C GLN A 26 4.07 8.72 -4.54
N TYR A 27 4.59 9.79 -5.11
CA TYR A 27 4.19 10.27 -6.42
C TYR A 27 5.10 9.63 -7.48
N PHE A 28 4.52 9.14 -8.57
CA PHE A 28 5.23 8.52 -9.67
C PHE A 28 5.10 9.32 -10.97
N ASN A 29 6.21 9.53 -11.69
CA ASN A 29 6.15 10.05 -13.06
C ASN A 29 5.50 9.03 -14.01
N GLU A 30 5.80 7.74 -13.83
CA GLU A 30 5.12 6.65 -14.50
C GLU A 30 4.10 6.04 -13.54
N PRO A 31 2.79 6.19 -13.80
CA PRO A 31 1.76 5.77 -12.87
C PRO A 31 1.85 4.28 -12.54
N THR A 32 1.87 3.98 -11.26
CA THR A 32 1.72 2.63 -10.72
C THR A 32 0.46 2.62 -9.88
N TYR A 33 -0.53 1.81 -10.25
CA TYR A 33 -1.76 1.68 -9.49
C TYR A 33 -1.77 0.34 -8.78
N ILE A 34 -1.98 0.39 -7.45
CA ILE A 34 -2.24 -0.79 -6.64
C ILE A 34 -3.75 -0.86 -6.43
N TYR A 35 -4.32 -2.02 -6.67
CA TYR A 35 -5.75 -2.21 -6.47
C TYR A 35 -6.11 -2.05 -4.99
N PRO A 36 -7.04 -1.14 -4.64
CA PRO A 36 -7.39 -0.86 -3.24
C PRO A 36 -8.29 -1.95 -2.67
N VAL A 37 -7.69 -3.04 -2.22
CA VAL A 37 -8.38 -4.29 -1.88
C VAL A 37 -9.43 -4.11 -0.78
N ILE A 38 -9.11 -3.37 0.32
CA ILE A 38 -10.07 -3.22 1.42
C ILE A 38 -11.24 -2.29 1.05
N PRO A 39 -11.03 -1.14 0.40
CA PRO A 39 -12.15 -0.38 -0.17
C PRO A 39 -12.97 -1.18 -1.20
N ALA A 40 -12.33 -2.09 -1.95
CA ALA A 40 -13.05 -2.97 -2.87
C ALA A 40 -13.89 -4.03 -2.15
N TYR A 41 -13.42 -4.57 -1.01
CA TYR A 41 -14.25 -5.36 -0.11
C TYR A 41 -15.42 -4.55 0.44
N ALA A 42 -15.18 -3.28 0.83
CA ALA A 42 -16.25 -2.39 1.29
C ALA A 42 -17.33 -2.21 0.22
N ALA A 43 -16.93 -1.92 -1.02
CA ALA A 43 -17.86 -1.78 -2.14
C ALA A 43 -18.71 -3.03 -2.32
N SER A 44 -18.07 -4.20 -2.34
CA SER A 44 -18.75 -5.49 -2.53
C SER A 44 -19.66 -5.88 -1.37
N LEU A 45 -19.24 -5.60 -0.12
CA LEU A 45 -20.05 -5.84 1.07
C LEU A 45 -21.27 -4.94 1.12
N LEU A 46 -21.14 -3.68 0.76
CA LEU A 46 -22.26 -2.73 0.70
C LEU A 46 -23.25 -3.11 -0.39
N ASP A 47 -22.78 -3.49 -1.58
CA ASP A 47 -23.63 -3.96 -2.68
C ASP A 47 -24.39 -5.24 -2.30
N ASP A 48 -23.71 -6.23 -1.68
CA ASP A 48 -24.32 -7.45 -1.13
C ASP A 48 -25.45 -7.16 -0.10
N ARG A 49 -25.34 -6.05 0.62
CA ARG A 49 -26.35 -5.57 1.59
C ARG A 49 -27.43 -4.69 0.96
N GLY A 50 -27.43 -4.55 -0.37
CA GLY A 50 -28.46 -3.88 -1.16
C GLY A 50 -28.35 -2.35 -1.22
N TYR A 51 -27.17 -1.79 -0.98
CA TYR A 51 -26.87 -0.39 -1.24
C TYR A 51 -26.49 -0.19 -2.71
N ASP A 52 -26.79 0.98 -3.26
CA ASP A 52 -26.39 1.38 -4.62
C ASP A 52 -24.96 1.95 -4.57
N VAL A 53 -23.99 1.16 -4.98
CA VAL A 53 -22.55 1.47 -4.82
C VAL A 53 -21.91 1.86 -6.13
N THR A 54 -21.13 2.94 -6.14
CA THR A 54 -20.29 3.34 -7.25
C THR A 54 -18.81 3.34 -6.85
N TRP A 55 -17.95 2.94 -7.81
CA TRP A 55 -16.50 2.99 -7.67
C TRP A 55 -15.94 4.16 -8.47
N ASP A 56 -15.49 5.21 -7.77
CA ASP A 56 -15.11 6.49 -8.35
C ASP A 56 -13.62 6.81 -8.09
N ASP A 57 -12.75 6.00 -8.68
CA ASP A 57 -11.30 6.24 -8.63
C ASP A 57 -10.86 7.20 -9.73
N GLY A 58 -10.98 8.50 -9.46
CA GLY A 58 -10.55 9.56 -10.37
C GLY A 58 -9.04 9.57 -10.62
N ILE A 59 -8.23 9.01 -9.70
CA ILE A 59 -6.77 8.87 -9.87
C ILE A 59 -6.46 7.80 -10.91
N ALA A 60 -7.00 6.59 -10.75
CA ALA A 60 -6.77 5.49 -11.69
C ALA A 60 -7.40 5.73 -13.05
N GLU A 61 -8.55 6.39 -13.10
CA GLU A 61 -9.24 6.81 -14.33
C GLU A 61 -8.60 8.04 -14.98
N ARG A 62 -7.69 8.73 -14.30
CA ARG A 62 -7.01 9.96 -14.74
C ARG A 62 -7.99 11.10 -15.06
N LEU A 63 -8.99 11.27 -14.23
CA LEU A 63 -9.93 12.37 -14.34
C LEU A 63 -9.30 13.68 -13.89
N SER A 64 -9.71 14.78 -14.50
CA SER A 64 -9.57 16.09 -13.90
C SER A 64 -10.55 16.24 -12.74
N LEU A 65 -10.27 17.16 -11.82
CA LEU A 65 -11.21 17.45 -10.71
C LEU A 65 -12.58 17.88 -11.24
N LYS A 66 -12.63 18.62 -12.36
CA LYS A 66 -13.88 19.03 -13.01
C LYS A 66 -14.71 17.84 -13.50
N GLU A 67 -14.07 16.85 -14.15
CA GLU A 67 -14.76 15.63 -14.62
C GLU A 67 -15.24 14.77 -13.47
N TYR A 68 -14.43 14.68 -12.40
CA TYR A 68 -14.83 13.99 -11.17
C TYR A 68 -16.07 14.64 -10.54
N VAL A 69 -16.06 15.97 -10.40
CA VAL A 69 -17.19 16.72 -9.84
C VAL A 69 -18.45 16.57 -10.68
N ALA A 70 -18.34 16.66 -12.01
CA ALA A 70 -19.47 16.46 -12.93
C ALA A 70 -20.06 15.03 -12.81
N ARG A 71 -19.22 14.02 -12.56
CA ARG A 71 -19.67 12.65 -12.30
C ARG A 71 -20.45 12.57 -10.99
N GLN A 72 -19.95 13.16 -9.91
CA GLN A 72 -20.65 13.17 -8.62
C GLN A 72 -21.98 13.96 -8.69
N ASP A 73 -22.04 15.06 -9.45
CA ASP A 73 -23.30 15.77 -9.71
C ASP A 73 -24.34 14.86 -10.36
N PHE A 74 -23.93 14.06 -11.34
CA PHE A 74 -24.80 13.14 -12.06
C PHE A 74 -25.27 11.98 -11.17
N GLN A 75 -24.34 11.39 -10.42
CA GLN A 75 -24.62 10.26 -9.53
C GLN A 75 -25.43 10.67 -8.30
N SER A 76 -25.22 11.89 -7.81
CA SER A 76 -25.86 12.44 -6.61
C SER A 76 -25.81 11.47 -5.41
N PRO A 77 -24.60 11.10 -4.92
CA PRO A 77 -24.47 10.14 -3.83
C PRO A 77 -24.97 10.71 -2.50
N ASP A 78 -25.53 9.84 -1.68
CA ASP A 78 -25.90 10.17 -0.29
C ASP A 78 -24.68 10.16 0.62
N LEU A 79 -23.69 9.31 0.30
CA LEU A 79 -22.42 9.16 1.04
C LEU A 79 -21.24 9.10 0.05
N ILE A 80 -20.22 9.91 0.29
CA ILE A 80 -18.91 9.82 -0.36
C ILE A 80 -17.89 9.39 0.69
N ALA A 81 -17.22 8.24 0.49
CA ALA A 81 -16.17 7.73 1.34
C ALA A 81 -14.81 7.91 0.67
N ILE A 82 -13.89 8.64 1.31
CA ILE A 82 -12.58 9.02 0.75
C ILE A 82 -11.47 8.42 1.59
N GLU A 83 -10.60 7.61 0.97
CA GLU A 83 -9.36 7.18 1.61
C GLU A 83 -8.27 8.24 1.44
N THR A 84 -7.50 8.51 2.50
CA THR A 84 -6.41 9.49 2.49
C THR A 84 -5.16 9.00 3.22
N LYS A 85 -4.06 9.69 2.95
CA LYS A 85 -2.75 9.52 3.62
C LYS A 85 -2.15 10.87 3.96
N ALA A 86 -1.16 10.89 4.86
CA ALA A 86 -0.53 12.14 5.28
C ALA A 86 -0.19 13.11 4.13
N PRO A 87 0.46 12.69 3.02
CA PRO A 87 0.82 13.61 1.94
C PRO A 87 -0.34 14.17 1.11
N THR A 88 -1.56 13.68 1.32
CA THR A 88 -2.74 14.09 0.54
C THR A 88 -3.84 14.69 1.40
N VAL A 89 -3.72 14.57 2.72
CA VAL A 89 -4.81 14.92 3.65
C VAL A 89 -5.22 16.39 3.54
N LYS A 90 -4.25 17.32 3.44
CA LYS A 90 -4.55 18.74 3.29
C LYS A 90 -5.26 19.07 1.98
N THR A 91 -4.93 18.37 0.89
CA THR A 91 -5.63 18.52 -0.38
C THR A 91 -7.07 18.05 -0.25
N TYR A 92 -7.31 16.92 0.42
CA TYR A 92 -8.67 16.45 0.63
C TYR A 92 -9.47 17.31 1.61
N TRP A 93 -8.87 17.94 2.62
CA TRP A 93 -9.57 18.93 3.44
C TRP A 93 -10.09 20.11 2.61
N ARG A 94 -9.26 20.61 1.66
CA ARG A 94 -9.69 21.67 0.73
C ARG A 94 -10.81 21.20 -0.20
N TYR A 95 -10.71 19.98 -0.73
CA TYR A 95 -11.74 19.41 -1.60
C TYR A 95 -13.05 19.17 -0.84
N ILE A 96 -13.00 18.63 0.37
CA ILE A 96 -14.18 18.41 1.22
C ILE A 96 -14.92 19.75 1.47
N LYS A 97 -14.19 20.85 1.70
CA LYS A 97 -14.80 22.16 1.83
C LYS A 97 -15.57 22.55 0.57
N GLN A 98 -14.97 22.43 -0.60
CA GLN A 98 -15.62 22.72 -1.88
C GLN A 98 -16.79 21.77 -2.16
N PHE A 99 -16.66 20.50 -1.81
CA PHE A 99 -17.72 19.51 -1.98
C PHE A 99 -18.90 19.78 -1.08
N LYS A 100 -18.70 20.15 0.17
CA LYS A 100 -19.79 20.52 1.09
C LYS A 100 -20.49 21.81 0.68
N GLU A 101 -19.78 22.78 0.09
CA GLU A 101 -20.40 23.97 -0.52
C GLU A 101 -21.31 23.60 -1.71
N ARG A 102 -20.91 22.60 -2.51
CA ARG A 102 -21.64 22.15 -3.70
C ARG A 102 -22.73 21.13 -3.37
N TRP A 103 -22.44 20.20 -2.47
CA TRP A 103 -23.33 19.10 -2.07
C TRP A 103 -23.59 19.14 -0.56
N PRO A 104 -24.33 20.14 -0.06
CA PRO A 104 -24.51 20.34 1.39
C PRO A 104 -25.22 19.17 2.10
N HIS A 105 -25.98 18.36 1.36
CA HIS A 105 -26.73 17.23 1.90
C HIS A 105 -25.99 15.88 1.76
N THR A 106 -24.94 15.80 0.98
CA THR A 106 -24.12 14.59 0.84
C THR A 106 -23.26 14.43 2.10
N THR A 107 -23.35 13.28 2.74
CA THR A 107 -22.45 12.91 3.83
C THR A 107 -21.07 12.60 3.25
N ILE A 108 -20.02 13.16 3.83
CA ILE A 108 -18.62 12.88 3.45
C ILE A 108 -17.92 12.22 4.62
N ALA A 109 -17.37 11.04 4.39
CA ALA A 109 -16.54 10.31 5.35
C ALA A 109 -15.10 10.21 4.84
N ILE A 110 -14.13 10.42 5.72
CA ILE A 110 -12.71 10.28 5.42
C ILE A 110 -12.09 9.15 6.26
N MET A 111 -11.23 8.34 5.66
CA MET A 111 -10.58 7.19 6.28
C MET A 111 -9.11 7.11 5.86
N GLY A 112 -8.28 6.38 6.59
CA GLY A 112 -6.87 6.21 6.27
C GLY A 112 -5.97 6.17 7.50
N ASP A 113 -4.67 5.99 7.27
CA ASP A 113 -3.69 5.90 8.35
C ASP A 113 -3.50 7.25 9.08
N HIS A 114 -3.42 8.36 8.34
CA HIS A 114 -3.27 9.68 8.94
C HIS A 114 -4.44 10.04 9.87
N VAL A 115 -5.68 9.90 9.36
CA VAL A 115 -6.89 10.24 10.13
C VAL A 115 -7.15 9.25 11.27
N THR A 116 -6.56 8.06 11.20
CA THR A 116 -6.55 7.11 12.32
C THR A 116 -5.66 7.60 13.45
N ALA A 117 -4.52 8.22 13.10
CA ALA A 117 -3.59 8.78 14.07
C ALA A 117 -4.10 10.08 14.70
N PHE A 118 -4.66 10.97 13.86
CA PHE A 118 -5.09 12.32 14.24
C PHE A 118 -6.49 12.63 13.71
N PRO A 119 -7.55 11.99 14.26
CA PRO A 119 -8.90 12.17 13.76
C PRO A 119 -9.44 13.60 13.92
N GLU A 120 -9.06 14.29 14.98
CA GLU A 120 -9.51 15.65 15.29
C GLU A 120 -9.03 16.67 14.24
N GLU A 121 -7.80 16.50 13.72
CA GLU A 121 -7.26 17.43 12.71
C GLU A 121 -8.16 17.56 11.48
N SER A 122 -8.80 16.48 11.04
CA SER A 122 -9.69 16.52 9.89
C SER A 122 -11.00 17.24 10.18
N LEU A 123 -11.52 17.13 11.40
CA LEU A 123 -12.72 17.86 11.85
C LEU A 123 -12.43 19.36 12.03
N GLU A 124 -11.21 19.71 12.45
CA GLU A 124 -10.77 21.10 12.63
C GLU A 124 -10.49 21.81 11.30
N ASN A 125 -9.97 21.08 10.31
CA ASN A 125 -9.49 21.66 9.05
C ASN A 125 -10.46 21.49 7.87
N SER A 126 -11.56 20.75 8.04
CA SER A 126 -12.56 20.57 7.00
C SER A 126 -13.96 20.31 7.59
N PRO A 127 -15.03 20.62 6.84
CA PRO A 127 -16.40 20.29 7.23
C PRO A 127 -16.77 18.83 6.93
N VAL A 128 -15.84 17.90 7.17
CA VAL A 128 -16.10 16.46 7.02
C VAL A 128 -17.16 16.02 8.03
N ASP A 129 -18.09 15.17 7.61
CA ASP A 129 -19.16 14.70 8.50
C ASP A 129 -18.68 13.58 9.43
N TYR A 130 -17.88 12.64 8.91
CA TYR A 130 -17.34 11.54 9.70
C TYR A 130 -15.88 11.26 9.39
N VAL A 131 -15.10 11.00 10.45
CA VAL A 131 -13.75 10.46 10.36
C VAL A 131 -13.79 9.02 10.84
N ILE A 132 -13.29 8.10 10.01
CA ILE A 132 -13.26 6.67 10.28
C ILE A 132 -11.83 6.28 10.65
N THR A 133 -11.64 5.77 11.86
CA THR A 133 -10.33 5.31 12.36
C THR A 133 -10.23 3.79 12.33
N GLY A 134 -9.01 3.26 12.20
CA GLY A 134 -8.75 1.83 12.05
C GLY A 134 -8.58 1.41 10.59
N GLY A 135 -8.51 0.12 10.32
CA GLY A 135 -8.17 -0.42 9.00
C GLY A 135 -9.25 -1.29 8.34
N ASP A 136 -10.32 -1.64 9.06
CA ASP A 136 -11.41 -2.46 8.52
C ASP A 136 -12.49 -1.58 7.87
N TYR A 137 -12.09 -0.80 6.85
CA TYR A 137 -12.99 0.14 6.16
C TYR A 137 -14.24 -0.52 5.59
N ASP A 138 -14.18 -1.79 5.24
CA ASP A 138 -15.29 -2.60 4.76
C ASP A 138 -16.43 -2.66 5.80
N PHE A 139 -16.15 -3.16 6.98
CA PHE A 139 -17.15 -3.26 8.04
C PHE A 139 -17.55 -1.90 8.63
N GLN A 140 -16.60 -0.95 8.68
CA GLN A 140 -16.90 0.38 9.20
C GLN A 140 -17.79 1.18 8.24
N LEU A 141 -17.57 1.09 6.92
CA LEU A 141 -18.48 1.74 5.95
C LEU A 141 -19.85 1.10 5.95
N LEU A 142 -19.98 -0.22 6.17
CA LEU A 142 -21.26 -0.86 6.38
C LEU A 142 -21.95 -0.31 7.65
N SER A 143 -21.22 -0.19 8.77
CA SER A 143 -21.74 0.40 10.00
C SER A 143 -22.25 1.84 9.79
N LEU A 144 -21.51 2.66 9.04
CA LEU A 144 -21.92 4.03 8.69
C LEU A 144 -23.16 4.04 7.79
N ALA A 145 -23.22 3.19 6.78
CA ALA A 145 -24.36 3.07 5.88
C ALA A 145 -25.64 2.65 6.63
N GLU A 146 -25.53 1.70 7.55
CA GLU A 146 -26.66 1.28 8.41
C GLU A 146 -27.06 2.37 9.41
N HIS A 147 -26.10 3.12 9.95
CA HIS A 147 -26.40 4.26 10.80
C HIS A 147 -27.21 5.32 10.05
N LEU A 148 -26.75 5.73 8.89
CA LEU A 148 -27.39 6.78 8.09
C LEU A 148 -28.75 6.37 7.53
N SER A 149 -28.93 5.10 7.15
CA SER A 149 -30.15 4.63 6.49
C SER A 149 -31.19 4.03 7.44
N LYS A 150 -30.76 3.46 8.57
CA LYS A 150 -31.62 2.69 9.48
C LYS A 150 -31.56 3.19 10.92
N GLY A 151 -30.69 4.14 11.26
CA GLY A 151 -30.48 4.64 12.63
C GLY A 151 -29.82 3.65 13.58
N VAL A 152 -29.11 2.64 13.04
CA VAL A 152 -28.32 1.69 13.86
C VAL A 152 -27.17 2.45 14.54
N ALA A 153 -26.80 2.07 15.75
CA ALA A 153 -25.69 2.68 16.45
C ALA A 153 -24.36 2.40 15.70
N LEU A 154 -23.50 3.42 15.60
CA LEU A 154 -22.17 3.29 15.01
C LEU A 154 -21.28 2.32 15.81
N SER A 155 -20.50 1.53 15.13
CA SER A 155 -19.42 0.74 15.74
C SER A 155 -18.31 1.64 16.34
N PRO A 156 -17.41 1.13 17.19
CA PRO A 156 -16.26 1.91 17.67
C PRO A 156 -15.33 2.38 16.56
N GLY A 157 -14.77 3.59 16.68
CA GLY A 157 -13.78 4.14 15.76
C GLY A 157 -14.26 5.31 14.90
N PHE A 158 -15.47 5.84 15.15
CA PHE A 158 -15.98 7.02 14.43
C PHE A 158 -15.80 8.30 15.23
N TRP A 159 -15.53 9.39 14.50
CA TRP A 159 -15.44 10.74 15.02
C TRP A 159 -16.26 11.69 14.15
N TRP A 160 -16.93 12.67 14.77
CA TRP A 160 -17.69 13.70 14.07
C TRP A 160 -17.85 14.95 14.93
N THR A 161 -18.26 16.05 14.32
CA THR A 161 -18.65 17.26 15.04
C THR A 161 -20.17 17.31 15.14
N ASP A 162 -20.69 17.41 16.36
CA ASP A 162 -22.12 17.52 16.62
C ASP A 162 -22.65 18.92 16.27
N LYS A 163 -23.97 19.10 16.25
CA LYS A 163 -24.64 20.35 15.88
C LYS A 163 -24.27 21.55 16.76
N ASP A 164 -23.84 21.31 17.99
CA ASP A 164 -23.35 22.32 18.92
C ASP A 164 -21.87 22.66 18.75
N GLY A 165 -21.18 22.08 17.75
CA GLY A 165 -19.75 22.24 17.50
C GLY A 165 -18.86 21.35 18.37
N THR A 166 -19.43 20.44 19.18
CA THR A 166 -18.67 19.54 20.04
C THR A 166 -18.18 18.33 19.25
N VAL A 167 -16.90 18.00 19.37
CA VAL A 167 -16.36 16.76 18.82
C VAL A 167 -16.84 15.56 19.62
N LYS A 168 -17.42 14.60 18.94
CA LYS A 168 -17.92 13.32 19.47
C LYS A 168 -17.16 12.16 18.87
N ASN A 169 -17.12 11.04 19.59
CA ASN A 169 -16.59 9.80 19.06
C ASN A 169 -17.26 8.58 19.69
N THR A 170 -17.12 7.43 19.02
CA THR A 170 -17.62 6.13 19.53
C THR A 170 -16.56 5.32 20.28
N GLY A 171 -15.48 5.97 20.70
CA GLY A 171 -14.35 5.32 21.36
C GLY A 171 -13.32 4.74 20.40
N VAL A 172 -12.30 4.11 20.96
CA VAL A 172 -11.19 3.54 20.19
C VAL A 172 -11.66 2.41 19.29
N TYR A 173 -11.23 2.46 18.02
CA TYR A 173 -11.49 1.38 17.05
C TYR A 173 -11.17 -0.01 17.62
N GLN A 174 -12.07 -0.94 17.39
CA GLN A 174 -11.96 -2.34 17.78
C GLN A 174 -12.12 -3.25 16.56
N GLN A 175 -11.15 -4.14 16.36
CA GLN A 175 -11.15 -5.11 15.27
C GLN A 175 -11.90 -6.38 15.68
N ASN A 176 -13.25 -6.30 15.71
CA ASN A 176 -14.11 -7.38 16.22
C ASN A 176 -14.74 -8.24 15.12
N ASN A 177 -14.70 -7.77 13.87
CA ASN A 177 -15.27 -8.48 12.73
C ASN A 177 -14.40 -9.67 12.30
N ASP A 178 -14.99 -10.71 11.71
CA ASP A 178 -14.29 -11.81 11.09
C ASP A 178 -14.12 -11.53 9.60
N VAL A 179 -12.90 -11.56 9.11
CA VAL A 179 -12.60 -11.38 7.68
C VAL A 179 -13.15 -12.50 6.79
N ASN A 180 -13.57 -13.63 7.39
CA ASN A 180 -14.26 -14.71 6.68
C ASN A 180 -15.72 -14.37 6.35
N ASP A 181 -16.32 -13.36 6.99
CA ASP A 181 -17.67 -12.88 6.69
C ASP A 181 -17.74 -11.97 5.45
N LEU A 182 -16.58 -11.61 4.88
CA LEU A 182 -16.50 -10.80 3.68
C LEU A 182 -16.90 -11.61 2.42
N PRO A 183 -17.71 -11.03 1.52
CA PRO A 183 -17.97 -11.65 0.22
C PRO A 183 -16.68 -11.66 -0.64
N LEU A 184 -16.68 -12.42 -1.72
CA LEU A 184 -15.70 -12.22 -2.77
C LEU A 184 -15.88 -10.83 -3.39
N ILE A 185 -14.76 -10.17 -3.72
CA ILE A 185 -14.82 -8.84 -4.33
C ILE A 185 -15.51 -8.91 -5.69
N ASP A 186 -16.53 -8.08 -5.90
CA ASP A 186 -17.05 -7.82 -7.23
C ASP A 186 -16.05 -6.96 -8.01
N ARG A 187 -15.31 -7.66 -8.88
CA ARG A 187 -14.24 -7.05 -9.67
C ARG A 187 -14.78 -6.15 -10.76
N ASP A 188 -15.99 -6.42 -11.26
CA ASP A 188 -16.63 -5.60 -12.30
C ASP A 188 -17.10 -4.27 -11.70
N LEU A 189 -17.77 -4.30 -10.54
CA LEU A 189 -18.13 -3.11 -9.77
C LEU A 189 -16.92 -2.21 -9.51
N THR A 190 -15.82 -2.81 -9.09
CA THR A 190 -14.61 -2.09 -8.64
C THR A 190 -13.60 -1.83 -9.77
N LYS A 191 -14.02 -2.01 -11.03
CA LYS A 191 -13.26 -1.67 -12.24
C LYS A 191 -11.81 -2.19 -12.21
N TRP A 192 -11.63 -3.47 -11.88
CA TRP A 192 -10.31 -4.10 -11.69
C TRP A 192 -9.33 -3.86 -12.84
N TRP A 193 -9.84 -3.70 -14.07
CA TRP A 193 -9.02 -3.48 -15.27
C TRP A 193 -8.23 -2.16 -15.27
N LEU A 194 -8.61 -1.18 -14.43
CA LEU A 194 -7.87 0.08 -14.31
C LEU A 194 -6.48 -0.13 -13.73
N TYR A 195 -6.30 -1.18 -12.91
CA TYR A 195 -5.09 -1.44 -12.15
C TYR A 195 -4.13 -2.41 -12.85
N VAL A 196 -4.58 -3.07 -13.90
CA VAL A 196 -3.80 -4.06 -14.65
C VAL A 196 -2.74 -3.41 -15.54
N LYS A 197 -3.08 -2.30 -16.21
CA LYS A 197 -2.22 -1.66 -17.22
C LYS A 197 -0.91 -1.10 -16.66
N ASN A 198 -0.89 -0.73 -15.38
CA ASN A 198 0.25 -0.13 -14.72
C ASN A 198 0.76 -1.00 -13.56
N GLY A 199 0.34 -2.26 -13.52
CA GLY A 199 0.77 -3.22 -12.50
C GLY A 199 2.16 -3.79 -12.77
N ASN A 200 2.85 -4.19 -11.72
CA ASN A 200 4.17 -4.83 -11.78
C ASN A 200 4.09 -6.34 -12.05
N PHE A 201 3.03 -6.81 -12.67
CA PHE A 201 2.81 -8.22 -12.99
C PHE A 201 3.65 -8.64 -14.20
N LYS A 202 4.33 -9.76 -14.08
CA LYS A 202 5.06 -10.37 -15.19
C LYS A 202 4.09 -11.04 -16.16
N TYR A 203 3.07 -11.70 -15.63
CA TYR A 203 2.06 -12.44 -16.37
C TYR A 203 0.73 -11.67 -16.33
N GLU A 204 0.53 -10.79 -17.30
CA GLU A 204 -0.71 -10.04 -17.43
C GLU A 204 -1.82 -10.88 -18.10
N PRO A 205 -3.10 -10.66 -17.73
CA PRO A 205 -3.57 -9.72 -16.71
C PRO A 205 -3.28 -10.21 -15.28
N GLY A 206 -2.94 -9.27 -14.41
CA GLY A 206 -2.72 -9.52 -12.98
C GLY A 206 -3.67 -8.72 -12.10
N THR A 207 -3.78 -9.08 -10.83
CA THR A 207 -4.56 -8.34 -9.85
C THR A 207 -4.02 -8.52 -8.42
N TYR A 208 -4.62 -7.82 -7.48
CA TYR A 208 -4.26 -7.92 -6.06
C TYR A 208 -5.33 -8.70 -5.28
N THR A 209 -4.88 -9.44 -4.27
CA THR A 209 -5.70 -10.02 -3.21
C THR A 209 -5.17 -9.57 -1.85
N MET A 210 -5.91 -9.80 -0.80
CA MET A 210 -5.47 -9.58 0.58
C MET A 210 -6.16 -10.60 1.48
N VAL A 211 -5.51 -11.73 1.71
CA VAL A 211 -6.07 -12.82 2.49
C VAL A 211 -6.11 -12.50 3.98
N GLY A 212 -5.29 -11.58 4.45
CA GLY A 212 -5.23 -11.20 5.87
C GLY A 212 -5.25 -9.70 6.11
N ARG A 213 -5.52 -9.35 7.34
CA ARG A 213 -5.37 -8.00 7.89
C ARG A 213 -4.13 -7.97 8.77
N ASP A 214 -3.32 -6.90 8.65
CA ASP A 214 -2.08 -6.72 9.41
C ASP A 214 -0.94 -7.69 9.02
N CYS A 215 0.02 -7.79 9.88
CA CYS A 215 1.19 -8.65 9.80
C CYS A 215 1.27 -9.49 11.09
N TRP A 216 1.50 -10.79 10.99
CA TRP A 216 1.61 -11.65 12.17
C TRP A 216 2.74 -11.22 13.13
N TRP A 217 3.72 -10.44 12.67
CA TRP A 217 4.76 -9.84 13.51
C TRP A 217 4.22 -8.86 14.56
N ARG A 218 2.93 -8.49 14.45
CA ARG A 218 2.23 -7.74 15.50
C ARG A 218 2.37 -8.39 16.87
N GLN A 219 2.42 -9.71 16.97
CA GLN A 219 2.63 -10.44 18.21
C GLN A 219 3.98 -10.11 18.86
N GLY A 220 4.99 -9.70 18.08
CA GLY A 220 6.27 -9.19 18.54
C GLY A 220 6.34 -7.66 18.72
N GLY A 221 5.20 -6.95 18.74
CA GLY A 221 5.11 -5.49 18.85
C GLY A 221 5.01 -4.75 17.52
N GLY A 222 5.32 -5.39 16.40
CA GLY A 222 5.34 -4.78 15.07
C GLY A 222 6.57 -3.92 14.82
N CYS A 223 6.75 -3.50 13.56
CA CYS A 223 7.85 -2.61 13.19
C CYS A 223 7.52 -1.16 13.54
N THR A 224 8.50 -0.41 14.08
CA THR A 224 8.30 0.95 14.61
C THR A 224 7.84 1.97 13.55
N PHE A 225 8.16 1.75 12.29
CA PHE A 225 7.84 2.64 11.17
C PHE A 225 6.51 2.32 10.47
N CYS A 226 5.91 1.16 10.76
CA CYS A 226 4.79 0.65 9.97
C CYS A 226 3.46 1.26 10.41
N SER A 227 2.76 1.95 9.50
CA SER A 227 1.45 2.57 9.78
C SER A 227 0.36 1.55 10.15
N TRP A 228 0.48 0.31 9.69
CA TRP A 228 -0.46 -0.74 10.08
C TRP A 228 -0.44 -1.06 11.57
N THR A 229 0.64 -0.70 12.29
CA THR A 229 0.66 -0.81 13.75
C THR A 229 -0.38 0.09 14.43
N MET A 230 -0.88 1.10 13.75
CA MET A 230 -1.94 1.98 14.24
C MET A 230 -3.33 1.53 13.78
N THR A 231 -3.43 1.13 12.51
CA THR A 231 -4.71 0.84 11.87
C THR A 231 -5.30 -0.51 12.28
N TYR A 232 -4.46 -1.50 12.56
CA TYR A 232 -4.92 -2.82 13.00
C TYR A 232 -4.58 -3.12 14.45
N LYS A 233 -5.37 -3.97 15.09
CA LYS A 233 -5.19 -4.38 16.49
C LYS A 233 -4.75 -5.82 16.63
N LYS A 234 -5.06 -6.67 15.65
CA LYS A 234 -4.69 -8.08 15.62
C LYS A 234 -4.50 -8.56 14.19
N TYR A 235 -3.65 -9.56 14.02
CA TYR A 235 -3.52 -10.29 12.77
C TYR A 235 -4.70 -11.23 12.60
N GLN A 236 -5.40 -11.11 11.48
CA GLN A 236 -6.51 -11.98 11.07
C GLN A 236 -6.26 -12.48 9.66
N VAL A 237 -6.70 -13.70 9.36
CA VAL A 237 -6.53 -14.34 8.05
C VAL A 237 -7.80 -15.09 7.68
N ARG A 238 -8.20 -15.00 6.44
CA ARG A 238 -9.21 -15.85 5.82
C ARG A 238 -8.70 -17.29 5.74
N THR A 239 -9.60 -18.25 5.61
CA THR A 239 -9.20 -19.65 5.43
C THR A 239 -8.42 -19.87 4.12
N PRO A 240 -7.54 -20.89 4.03
CA PRO A 240 -6.87 -21.25 2.79
C PRO A 240 -7.86 -21.52 1.65
N GLU A 241 -8.99 -22.16 1.99
CA GLU A 241 -10.08 -22.47 1.06
C GLU A 241 -10.65 -21.20 0.42
N SER A 242 -10.92 -20.19 1.23
CA SER A 242 -11.46 -18.91 0.75
C SER A 242 -10.54 -18.23 -0.27
N LEU A 243 -9.20 -18.26 -0.07
CA LEU A 243 -8.28 -17.75 -1.07
C LEU A 243 -8.20 -18.62 -2.32
N LEU A 244 -8.29 -19.96 -2.17
CA LEU A 244 -8.33 -20.89 -3.30
C LEU A 244 -9.56 -20.64 -4.19
N GLU A 245 -10.72 -20.43 -3.60
CA GLU A 245 -11.95 -20.06 -4.32
C GLU A 245 -11.80 -18.74 -5.07
N GLU A 246 -11.22 -17.73 -4.41
CA GLU A 246 -10.95 -16.42 -5.04
C GLU A 246 -9.97 -16.58 -6.22
N VAL A 247 -8.87 -17.30 -6.05
CA VAL A 247 -7.87 -17.56 -7.11
C VAL A 247 -8.50 -18.29 -8.29
N GLU A 248 -9.31 -19.31 -8.02
CA GLU A 248 -10.00 -20.08 -9.04
C GLU A 248 -11.00 -19.20 -9.82
N MET A 249 -11.78 -18.39 -9.13
CA MET A 249 -12.72 -17.42 -9.71
C MET A 249 -11.99 -16.41 -10.58
N LEU A 250 -10.90 -15.81 -10.07
CA LEU A 250 -10.08 -14.84 -10.80
C LEU A 250 -9.52 -15.44 -12.10
N HIS A 251 -9.04 -16.69 -12.04
CA HIS A 251 -8.53 -17.35 -13.22
C HIS A 251 -9.64 -17.70 -14.23
N LYS A 252 -10.73 -18.31 -13.78
CA LYS A 252 -11.80 -18.83 -14.67
C LYS A 252 -12.66 -17.71 -15.25
N ARG A 253 -13.04 -16.69 -14.45
CA ARG A 253 -13.95 -15.64 -14.88
C ARG A 253 -13.23 -14.49 -15.58
N TYR A 254 -12.06 -14.07 -15.07
CA TYR A 254 -11.34 -12.90 -15.53
C TYR A 254 -10.06 -13.19 -16.30
N GLY A 255 -9.68 -14.47 -16.43
CA GLY A 255 -8.46 -14.86 -17.12
C GLY A 255 -7.18 -14.34 -16.45
N ILE A 256 -7.24 -14.06 -15.16
CA ILE A 256 -6.08 -13.58 -14.39
C ILE A 256 -4.97 -14.65 -14.42
N ARG A 257 -3.75 -14.19 -14.69
CA ARG A 257 -2.56 -15.05 -14.81
C ARG A 257 -1.57 -14.85 -13.66
N GLU A 258 -1.70 -13.76 -12.90
CA GLU A 258 -0.87 -13.47 -11.74
C GLU A 258 -1.67 -12.69 -10.69
N ILE A 259 -1.49 -13.07 -9.42
CA ILE A 259 -1.98 -12.29 -8.28
C ILE A 259 -0.81 -11.86 -7.40
N PHE A 260 -0.97 -10.72 -6.71
CA PHE A 260 -0.13 -10.34 -5.59
C PHE A 260 -1.01 -10.21 -4.34
N ASP A 261 -0.75 -11.04 -3.33
CA ASP A 261 -1.41 -10.93 -2.04
C ASP A 261 -0.71 -9.89 -1.17
N ASP A 262 -1.41 -8.78 -0.88
CA ASP A 262 -0.85 -7.62 -0.16
C ASP A 262 -1.03 -7.70 1.35
N THR A 263 -1.32 -8.87 1.90
CA THR A 263 -1.26 -9.10 3.36
C THR A 263 0.13 -8.73 3.89
N GLY A 264 0.21 -8.10 5.04
CA GLY A 264 1.47 -7.59 5.61
C GLY A 264 2.59 -8.61 5.74
N THR A 265 2.24 -9.87 5.98
CA THR A 265 3.08 -11.06 5.78
C THR A 265 2.15 -12.21 5.46
N PHE A 266 2.38 -12.88 4.34
CA PHE A 266 1.57 -14.00 3.90
C PHE A 266 1.54 -15.10 4.97
N PRO A 267 0.42 -15.81 5.15
CA PRO A 267 0.30 -16.83 6.19
C PRO A 267 1.31 -17.95 6.01
N ALA A 268 1.83 -18.46 7.12
CA ALA A 268 2.83 -19.54 7.18
C ALA A 268 2.27 -20.80 7.86
N GLY A 269 3.12 -21.80 8.04
CA GLY A 269 2.79 -23.05 8.74
C GLY A 269 1.72 -23.87 8.03
N ASN A 270 0.81 -24.47 8.79
CA ASN A 270 -0.22 -25.37 8.23
C ASN A 270 -1.14 -24.68 7.21
N TRP A 271 -1.40 -23.39 7.40
CA TRP A 271 -2.17 -22.59 6.45
C TRP A 271 -1.53 -22.58 5.05
N LEU A 272 -0.20 -22.30 5.00
CA LEU A 272 0.57 -22.30 3.75
C LEU A 272 0.56 -23.67 3.08
N VAL A 273 0.73 -24.72 3.87
CA VAL A 273 0.72 -26.10 3.36
C VAL A 273 -0.64 -26.43 2.72
N GLN A 274 -1.75 -26.11 3.37
CA GLN A 274 -3.09 -26.33 2.84
C GLN A 274 -3.32 -25.54 1.55
N PHE A 275 -2.96 -24.26 1.52
CA PHE A 275 -3.11 -23.44 0.32
C PHE A 275 -2.27 -23.97 -0.85
N CYS A 276 -0.99 -24.27 -0.63
CA CYS A 276 -0.12 -24.80 -1.68
C CYS A 276 -0.59 -26.14 -2.23
N ASN A 277 -1.05 -27.05 -1.37
CA ASN A 277 -1.61 -28.32 -1.81
C ASN A 277 -2.91 -28.12 -2.62
N GLY A 278 -3.80 -27.26 -2.16
CA GLY A 278 -5.03 -26.91 -2.87
C GLY A 278 -4.76 -26.29 -4.26
N MET A 279 -3.72 -25.46 -4.41
CA MET A 279 -3.30 -24.95 -5.72
C MET A 279 -2.92 -26.08 -6.70
N VAL A 280 -2.23 -27.10 -6.20
CA VAL A 280 -1.83 -28.27 -7.01
C VAL A 280 -3.02 -29.18 -7.30
N GLU A 281 -3.82 -29.51 -6.30
CA GLU A 281 -4.98 -30.39 -6.40
C GLU A 281 -6.08 -29.88 -7.32
N ARG A 282 -6.27 -28.53 -7.35
CA ARG A 282 -7.21 -27.84 -8.24
C ARG A 282 -6.65 -27.54 -9.63
N ASP A 283 -5.41 -27.99 -9.91
CA ASP A 283 -4.74 -27.73 -11.19
C ASP A 283 -4.63 -26.21 -11.50
N LEU A 284 -4.44 -25.39 -10.45
CA LEU A 284 -4.23 -23.94 -10.54
C LEU A 284 -2.75 -23.56 -10.58
N ALA A 285 -1.88 -24.42 -10.06
CA ALA A 285 -0.44 -24.21 -10.05
C ALA A 285 0.07 -23.95 -11.48
N PHE A 286 0.85 -22.86 -11.63
CA PHE A 286 1.36 -22.36 -12.90
C PHE A 286 0.34 -21.80 -13.91
N LYS A 287 -0.95 -22.09 -13.79
CA LYS A 287 -2.00 -21.40 -14.56
C LYS A 287 -2.16 -19.96 -14.07
N ILE A 288 -2.07 -19.79 -12.76
CA ILE A 288 -1.99 -18.47 -12.13
C ILE A 288 -0.75 -18.40 -11.23
N ARG A 289 0.00 -17.32 -11.31
CA ARG A 289 1.19 -17.11 -10.51
C ARG A 289 0.84 -16.34 -9.25
N ILE A 290 1.53 -16.67 -8.16
CA ILE A 290 1.29 -16.05 -6.86
C ILE A 290 2.49 -15.19 -6.48
N GLY A 291 2.22 -13.95 -6.08
CA GLY A 291 3.16 -13.07 -5.39
C GLY A 291 2.65 -12.75 -3.99
N CYS A 292 3.54 -12.47 -3.05
CA CYS A 292 3.16 -12.09 -1.69
C CYS A 292 4.24 -11.30 -0.96
N ASN A 293 3.85 -10.66 0.14
CA ASN A 293 4.80 -10.12 1.12
C ASN A 293 5.26 -11.21 2.08
N MET A 294 6.55 -11.24 2.42
CA MET A 294 7.10 -12.19 3.38
C MET A 294 8.20 -11.56 4.24
N ARG A 295 8.44 -12.11 5.41
CA ARG A 295 9.54 -11.74 6.31
C ARG A 295 10.69 -12.71 6.19
N PHE A 296 11.91 -12.22 6.34
CA PHE A 296 13.08 -13.07 6.46
C PHE A 296 12.98 -13.96 7.72
N GLY A 297 13.42 -15.20 7.61
CA GLY A 297 13.38 -16.16 8.70
C GLY A 297 12.00 -16.68 9.09
N ALA A 298 10.94 -16.33 8.34
CA ALA A 298 9.57 -16.77 8.59
C ALA A 298 9.32 -18.23 8.16
N LEU A 299 10.02 -18.67 7.13
CA LEU A 299 9.83 -19.95 6.45
C LEU A 299 11.12 -20.77 6.45
N LYS A 300 10.97 -22.09 6.32
CA LYS A 300 12.06 -23.05 6.15
C LYS A 300 12.25 -23.37 4.66
N GLU A 301 13.35 -24.04 4.30
CA GLU A 301 13.65 -24.40 2.91
C GLU A 301 12.54 -25.26 2.27
N GLU A 302 11.93 -26.16 3.04
CA GLU A 302 10.85 -27.03 2.59
C GLU A 302 9.60 -26.24 2.18
N ASP A 303 9.31 -25.12 2.89
CA ASP A 303 8.19 -24.24 2.56
C ASP A 303 8.41 -23.58 1.19
N TYR A 304 9.63 -23.09 0.90
CA TYR A 304 9.95 -22.53 -0.42
C TYR A 304 9.86 -23.56 -1.54
N LYS A 305 10.26 -24.82 -1.26
CA LYS A 305 10.08 -25.92 -2.22
C LYS A 305 8.61 -26.17 -2.52
N LEU A 306 7.75 -26.11 -1.49
CA LEU A 306 6.30 -26.29 -1.64
C LEU A 306 5.69 -25.10 -2.40
N MET A 307 6.03 -23.87 -2.04
CA MET A 307 5.59 -22.65 -2.73
C MET A 307 5.97 -22.68 -4.23
N GLY A 308 7.21 -23.10 -4.55
CA GLY A 308 7.64 -23.23 -5.94
C GLY A 308 6.77 -24.21 -6.75
N LYS A 309 6.36 -25.33 -6.14
CA LYS A 309 5.43 -26.30 -6.76
C LYS A 309 4.02 -25.72 -6.94
N ALA A 310 3.57 -24.89 -6.01
CA ALA A 310 2.25 -24.24 -6.04
C ALA A 310 2.18 -23.05 -7.01
N GLY A 311 3.29 -22.66 -7.67
CA GLY A 311 3.30 -21.57 -8.65
C GLY A 311 3.63 -20.21 -8.09
N PHE A 312 4.17 -20.10 -6.87
CA PHE A 312 4.70 -18.82 -6.38
C PHE A 312 5.83 -18.35 -7.27
N ARG A 313 5.81 -17.04 -7.59
CA ARG A 313 6.79 -16.41 -8.46
C ARG A 313 7.49 -15.24 -7.80
N PHE A 314 6.76 -14.36 -7.14
CA PHE A 314 7.25 -13.09 -6.66
C PHE A 314 7.09 -12.98 -5.15
N ILE A 315 8.19 -12.70 -4.44
CA ILE A 315 8.13 -12.48 -2.99
C ILE A 315 8.79 -11.16 -2.65
N LEU A 316 8.02 -10.27 -2.04
CA LEU A 316 8.50 -8.99 -1.54
C LEU A 316 9.00 -9.14 -0.11
N TYR A 317 10.27 -8.81 0.10
CA TYR A 317 10.93 -8.83 1.41
C TYR A 317 11.37 -7.44 1.83
N GLY A 318 10.98 -7.04 3.04
CA GLY A 318 11.52 -5.83 3.66
C GLY A 318 12.91 -6.10 4.25
N LEU A 319 13.98 -5.65 3.57
CA LEU A 319 15.33 -5.63 4.13
C LEU A 319 15.51 -4.45 5.08
N GLU A 320 15.02 -3.30 4.69
CA GLU A 320 15.07 -1.99 5.34
C GLU A 320 16.49 -1.47 5.53
N SER A 321 17.35 -2.19 6.24
CA SER A 321 18.78 -1.91 6.46
C SER A 321 19.55 -3.22 6.58
N ALA A 322 20.85 -3.20 6.27
CA ALA A 322 21.77 -4.32 6.55
C ALA A 322 22.54 -4.15 7.87
N ASN A 323 22.17 -3.18 8.70
CA ASN A 323 22.79 -2.97 9.99
C ASN A 323 21.91 -3.54 11.10
N GLN A 324 22.44 -4.49 11.89
CA GLN A 324 21.66 -5.14 12.93
C GLN A 324 21.13 -4.15 13.97
N LYS A 325 21.93 -3.14 14.34
CA LYS A 325 21.49 -2.07 15.27
C LYS A 325 20.25 -1.32 14.75
N THR A 326 20.17 -1.09 13.46
CA THR A 326 19.01 -0.45 12.82
C THR A 326 17.82 -1.40 12.83
N LEU A 327 18.00 -2.67 12.45
CA LEU A 327 16.93 -3.68 12.46
C LEU A 327 16.35 -3.87 13.88
N ASP A 328 17.22 -3.84 14.90
CA ASP A 328 16.79 -3.95 16.30
C ASP A 328 15.98 -2.71 16.75
N ARG A 329 16.44 -1.49 16.41
CA ARG A 329 15.69 -0.24 16.67
C ARG A 329 14.35 -0.20 15.96
N LEU A 330 14.29 -0.72 14.74
CA LEU A 330 13.05 -0.84 13.97
C LEU A 330 12.14 -1.97 14.50
N GLN A 331 12.59 -2.75 15.48
CA GLN A 331 11.89 -3.95 15.96
C GLN A 331 11.55 -4.91 14.81
N LYS A 332 12.46 -5.00 13.82
CA LYS A 332 12.24 -5.83 12.63
C LYS A 332 12.31 -7.32 12.98
N GLY A 333 13.11 -7.73 13.97
CA GLY A 333 13.25 -9.11 14.41
C GLY A 333 13.81 -10.04 13.33
N THR A 334 14.70 -9.53 12.46
CA THR A 334 15.37 -10.28 11.40
C THR A 334 16.87 -9.99 11.43
N THR A 335 17.66 -10.88 10.82
CA THR A 335 19.12 -10.74 10.69
C THR A 335 19.56 -10.83 9.23
N ASN A 336 20.76 -10.29 8.93
CA ASN A 336 21.33 -10.40 7.58
C ASN A 336 21.61 -11.86 7.18
N ALA A 337 21.94 -12.73 8.12
CA ALA A 337 22.13 -14.15 7.86
C ALA A 337 20.82 -14.80 7.41
N GLN A 338 19.72 -14.52 8.11
CA GLN A 338 18.37 -14.97 7.70
C GLN A 338 18.00 -14.40 6.32
N ALA A 339 18.28 -13.11 6.07
CA ALA A 339 18.00 -12.50 4.78
C ALA A 339 18.74 -13.23 3.64
N TRP A 340 20.05 -13.47 3.80
CA TRP A 340 20.85 -14.17 2.80
C TRP A 340 20.33 -15.59 2.51
N GLU A 341 20.06 -16.34 3.54
CA GLU A 341 19.60 -17.73 3.44
C GLU A 341 18.20 -17.82 2.80
N THR A 342 17.28 -16.98 3.27
CA THR A 342 15.91 -16.86 2.74
C THR A 342 15.92 -16.55 1.23
N LEU A 343 16.69 -15.55 0.82
CA LEU A 343 16.79 -15.15 -0.59
C LEU A 343 17.38 -16.25 -1.46
N ARG A 344 18.38 -16.96 -0.94
CA ARG A 344 18.98 -18.13 -1.61
C ARG A 344 17.94 -19.25 -1.83
N TRP A 345 17.13 -19.57 -0.81
CA TRP A 345 16.09 -20.59 -0.94
C TRP A 345 14.98 -20.14 -1.92
N ALA A 346 14.48 -18.92 -1.79
CA ALA A 346 13.45 -18.42 -2.71
C ALA A 346 13.92 -18.47 -4.16
N SER A 347 15.13 -18.00 -4.45
CA SER A 347 15.73 -18.05 -5.79
C SER A 347 15.95 -19.51 -6.26
N LYS A 348 16.43 -20.41 -5.39
CA LYS A 348 16.65 -21.83 -5.70
C LYS A 348 15.40 -22.53 -6.17
N TYR A 349 14.24 -22.17 -5.61
CA TYR A 349 12.95 -22.78 -5.95
C TYR A 349 12.13 -21.98 -6.96
N GLY A 350 12.77 -21.10 -7.72
CA GLY A 350 12.19 -20.45 -8.90
C GLY A 350 11.34 -19.20 -8.62
N MET A 351 11.47 -18.63 -7.44
CA MET A 351 10.86 -17.35 -7.12
C MET A 351 11.77 -16.19 -7.44
N ASP A 352 11.19 -15.04 -7.74
CA ASP A 352 11.85 -13.76 -8.00
C ASP A 352 11.76 -12.87 -6.73
N PRO A 353 12.77 -12.87 -5.84
CA PRO A 353 12.74 -12.02 -4.65
C PRO A 353 12.87 -10.54 -5.02
N HIS A 354 12.02 -9.72 -4.39
CA HIS A 354 12.07 -8.26 -4.42
C HIS A 354 12.50 -7.73 -3.05
N LEU A 355 13.43 -6.79 -3.03
CA LEU A 355 13.89 -6.16 -1.79
C LEU A 355 13.32 -4.75 -1.65
N THR A 356 12.75 -4.43 -0.48
CA THR A 356 12.52 -3.04 -0.10
C THR A 356 13.61 -2.59 0.87
N ILE A 357 14.15 -1.40 0.64
CA ILE A 357 15.28 -0.84 1.38
C ILE A 357 14.94 0.62 1.69
N MET A 358 15.25 1.05 2.92
CA MET A 358 15.02 2.43 3.34
C MET A 358 16.34 3.10 3.74
N MET A 359 16.51 4.37 3.36
CA MET A 359 17.68 5.19 3.65
C MET A 359 17.29 6.44 4.45
N GLY A 360 18.23 6.98 5.23
CA GLY A 360 18.07 8.25 5.94
C GLY A 360 17.59 8.13 7.38
N TYR A 361 17.91 7.05 8.06
CA TYR A 361 17.62 6.88 9.49
C TYR A 361 18.38 7.90 10.36
N PRO A 362 17.76 8.43 11.44
CA PRO A 362 18.37 9.42 12.33
C PRO A 362 19.62 8.97 13.06
N TRP A 363 19.91 7.68 13.08
CA TRP A 363 21.01 7.08 13.81
C TRP A 363 22.05 6.36 12.92
N GLU A 364 21.83 6.28 11.61
CA GLU A 364 22.79 5.65 10.70
C GLU A 364 23.84 6.64 10.23
N THR A 365 25.10 6.24 10.31
CA THR A 365 26.21 6.94 9.69
C THR A 365 26.24 6.67 8.17
N TYR A 366 27.05 7.43 7.45
CA TYR A 366 27.28 7.18 6.01
C TYR A 366 27.80 5.76 5.76
N GLU A 367 28.68 5.26 6.63
CA GLU A 367 29.22 3.90 6.52
C GLU A 367 28.13 2.84 6.75
N ASP A 368 27.24 3.04 7.71
CA ASP A 368 26.10 2.14 7.94
C ASP A 368 25.20 2.07 6.70
N ALA A 369 24.87 3.22 6.10
CA ALA A 369 24.06 3.27 4.89
C ALA A 369 24.77 2.62 3.69
N ARG A 370 26.09 2.84 3.54
CA ARG A 370 26.94 2.15 2.55
C ARG A 370 26.95 0.64 2.74
N ASN A 371 27.02 0.13 3.98
CA ASN A 371 26.95 -1.30 4.25
C ASN A 371 25.65 -1.91 3.73
N THR A 372 24.54 -1.19 3.84
CA THR A 372 23.26 -1.63 3.28
C THR A 372 23.29 -1.70 1.75
N VAL A 373 23.86 -0.69 1.09
CA VAL A 373 24.06 -0.67 -0.38
C VAL A 373 24.93 -1.85 -0.83
N GLU A 374 26.06 -2.09 -0.17
CA GLU A 374 26.98 -3.17 -0.55
C GLU A 374 26.38 -4.55 -0.28
N PHE A 375 25.61 -4.72 0.79
CA PHE A 375 24.88 -5.97 1.04
C PHE A 375 23.87 -6.25 -0.07
N ALA A 376 23.07 -5.26 -0.46
CA ALA A 376 22.12 -5.40 -1.56
C ALA A 376 22.84 -5.76 -2.87
N LYS A 377 23.91 -5.04 -3.24
CA LYS A 377 24.70 -5.35 -4.42
C LYS A 377 25.27 -6.78 -4.40
N LYS A 378 25.72 -7.24 -3.22
CA LYS A 378 26.21 -8.61 -3.05
C LYS A 378 25.12 -9.65 -3.32
N VAL A 379 23.89 -9.41 -2.80
CA VAL A 379 22.73 -10.27 -3.03
C VAL A 379 22.37 -10.33 -4.53
N PHE A 380 22.36 -9.20 -5.21
CA PHE A 380 22.08 -9.12 -6.65
C PHE A 380 23.16 -9.80 -7.49
N ARG A 381 24.45 -9.62 -7.16
CA ARG A 381 25.57 -10.31 -7.83
C ARG A 381 25.48 -11.82 -7.68
N ALA A 382 25.03 -12.31 -6.53
CA ALA A 382 24.79 -13.74 -6.30
C ALA A 382 23.56 -14.29 -7.06
N GLY A 383 22.70 -13.42 -7.58
CA GLY A 383 21.48 -13.82 -8.27
C GLY A 383 20.33 -14.18 -7.33
N TYR A 384 20.38 -13.73 -6.07
CA TYR A 384 19.38 -14.04 -5.05
C TYR A 384 18.28 -12.98 -4.91
N ALA A 385 18.38 -11.87 -5.65
CA ALA A 385 17.31 -10.90 -5.78
C ALA A 385 17.15 -10.50 -7.24
N GLU A 386 15.93 -10.16 -7.61
CA GLU A 386 15.54 -9.89 -8.98
C GLU A 386 15.22 -8.40 -9.21
N THR A 387 14.54 -7.80 -8.25
CA THR A 387 14.14 -6.39 -8.28
C THR A 387 14.31 -5.77 -6.90
N LEU A 388 14.34 -4.45 -6.83
CA LEU A 388 14.34 -3.70 -5.57
C LEU A 388 13.51 -2.43 -5.68
N GLN A 389 13.07 -1.96 -4.52
CA GLN A 389 12.56 -0.62 -4.30
C GLN A 389 13.37 0.03 -3.16
N ALA A 390 14.03 1.13 -3.47
CA ALA A 390 14.73 1.94 -2.50
C ALA A 390 13.92 3.20 -2.22
N THR A 391 13.73 3.54 -0.94
CA THR A 391 12.96 4.68 -0.50
C THR A 391 13.68 5.45 0.59
N ILE A 392 13.31 6.70 0.80
CA ILE A 392 13.72 7.48 1.97
C ILE A 392 12.74 7.16 3.09
N VAL A 393 13.27 6.85 4.29
CA VAL A 393 12.43 6.50 5.43
C VAL A 393 11.56 7.68 5.86
N MET A 394 10.25 7.42 6.03
CA MET A 394 9.27 8.40 6.48
C MET A 394 8.75 8.04 7.86
N PRO A 395 8.81 8.98 8.81
CA PRO A 395 8.16 8.84 10.10
C PRO A 395 6.68 9.20 9.95
N TYR A 396 5.88 8.29 9.38
CA TYR A 396 4.44 8.58 9.19
C TYR A 396 3.76 8.90 10.50
N PRO A 397 2.91 9.94 10.54
CA PRO A 397 2.23 10.42 11.74
C PRO A 397 1.56 9.30 12.52
N GLY A 398 1.76 9.29 13.85
CA GLY A 398 1.22 8.30 14.77
C GLY A 398 1.99 6.97 14.87
N THR A 399 2.98 6.72 13.99
CA THR A 399 3.86 5.54 14.16
C THR A 399 4.81 5.72 15.35
N MET A 400 5.31 4.61 15.90
CA MET A 400 6.30 4.67 16.98
C MET A 400 7.55 5.46 16.55
N LEU A 401 7.99 5.32 15.29
CA LEU A 401 9.09 6.10 14.75
C LEU A 401 8.79 7.61 14.76
N TRP A 402 7.55 8.00 14.43
CA TRP A 402 7.15 9.41 14.46
C TRP A 402 7.20 9.97 15.90
N HIS A 403 6.68 9.24 16.88
CA HIS A 403 6.76 9.64 18.29
C HIS A 403 8.22 9.77 18.75
N GLN A 404 9.08 8.81 18.41
CA GLN A 404 10.52 8.91 18.71
C GLN A 404 11.15 10.14 18.04
N CYS A 405 10.75 10.48 16.81
CA CYS A 405 11.26 11.66 16.14
C CYS A 405 10.79 12.96 16.80
N LYS A 406 9.56 13.03 17.28
CA LYS A 406 9.05 14.18 18.05
C LYS A 406 9.79 14.33 19.38
N GLU A 407 9.89 13.28 20.15
CA GLU A 407 10.55 13.25 21.47
C GLU A 407 12.03 13.64 21.41
N ASN A 408 12.74 13.20 20.36
CA ASN A 408 14.17 13.48 20.20
C ASN A 408 14.45 14.75 19.35
N GLY A 409 13.41 15.46 18.90
CA GLY A 409 13.59 16.65 18.06
C GLY A 409 14.26 16.32 16.72
N TRP A 410 13.98 15.15 16.14
CA TRP A 410 14.55 14.70 14.86
C TRP A 410 13.72 15.14 13.65
N LEU A 411 12.45 15.56 13.80
CA LEU A 411 11.67 16.07 12.69
C LEU A 411 12.24 17.39 12.17
N LEU A 412 12.40 17.51 10.88
CA LEU A 412 12.79 18.74 10.18
C LEU A 412 11.56 19.55 9.73
N THR A 413 10.41 18.90 9.63
CA THR A 413 9.16 19.52 9.23
C THR A 413 7.96 18.76 9.79
N GLU A 414 6.88 19.47 10.04
CA GLU A 414 5.55 18.93 10.33
C GLU A 414 4.58 19.14 9.16
N ASP A 415 5.09 19.62 8.03
CA ASP A 415 4.31 19.77 6.82
C ASP A 415 4.08 18.40 6.14
N TYR A 416 2.85 17.91 6.21
CA TYR A 416 2.47 16.59 5.68
C TYR A 416 2.67 16.45 4.18
N ASP A 417 2.62 17.54 3.40
CA ASP A 417 2.85 17.52 1.95
C ASP A 417 4.27 17.08 1.56
N ARG A 418 5.20 17.08 2.54
CA ARG A 418 6.60 16.64 2.40
C ARG A 418 6.85 15.19 2.83
N TYR A 419 5.80 14.45 3.26
CA TYR A 419 5.93 13.06 3.69
C TYR A 419 5.84 12.07 2.51
N ASP A 420 6.31 12.47 1.34
CA ASP A 420 6.15 11.78 0.04
C ASP A 420 7.40 11.00 -0.43
N MET A 421 8.35 10.73 0.45
CA MET A 421 9.60 9.97 0.20
C MET A 421 10.59 10.61 -0.78
N ARG A 422 10.43 11.89 -1.15
CA ARG A 422 11.33 12.58 -2.10
C ARG A 422 12.57 13.19 -1.44
N GLU A 423 12.48 13.47 -0.17
CA GLU A 423 13.55 14.07 0.63
C GLU A 423 13.57 13.52 2.05
N ALA A 424 14.73 13.59 2.69
CA ALA A 424 14.83 13.25 4.11
C ALA A 424 14.20 14.38 4.95
N ILE A 425 13.16 14.03 5.72
CA ILE A 425 12.46 14.95 6.63
C ILE A 425 12.83 14.72 8.10
N MET A 426 13.83 13.90 8.35
CA MET A 426 14.40 13.65 9.66
C MET A 426 15.85 14.11 9.71
N LYS A 427 16.27 14.64 10.86
CA LYS A 427 17.69 14.86 11.15
C LYS A 427 18.42 13.52 11.10
N SER A 428 19.47 13.47 10.31
CA SER A 428 20.31 12.30 10.13
C SER A 428 21.79 12.73 10.13
N PRO A 429 22.73 11.84 10.48
CA PRO A 429 24.15 12.08 10.26
C PRO A 429 24.51 12.28 8.76
N LEU A 430 23.62 11.84 7.86
CA LEU A 430 23.76 12.04 6.42
C LEU A 430 23.08 13.34 5.98
N THR A 431 23.69 14.02 5.00
CA THR A 431 23.01 15.10 4.28
C THR A 431 21.90 14.54 3.38
N ASN A 432 20.91 15.36 3.03
CA ASN A 432 19.85 14.96 2.10
C ASN A 432 20.41 14.47 0.75
N ASP A 433 21.48 15.13 0.24
CA ASP A 433 22.11 14.72 -1.01
C ASP A 433 22.80 13.34 -0.89
N GLN A 434 23.45 13.05 0.24
CA GLN A 434 24.01 11.73 0.51
C GLN A 434 22.94 10.64 0.58
N VAL A 435 21.78 10.93 1.21
CA VAL A 435 20.65 9.99 1.27
C VAL A 435 20.12 9.71 -0.14
N LYS A 436 19.94 10.74 -0.96
CA LYS A 436 19.51 10.61 -2.36
C LYS A 436 20.53 9.84 -3.20
N GLU A 437 21.81 10.17 -3.07
CA GLU A 437 22.90 9.49 -3.80
C GLU A 437 22.95 7.99 -3.49
N LEU A 438 22.90 7.61 -2.19
CA LEU A 438 22.90 6.20 -1.77
C LEU A 438 21.65 5.46 -2.23
N THR A 439 20.49 6.13 -2.22
CA THR A 439 19.25 5.56 -2.74
C THR A 439 19.34 5.30 -4.25
N GLN A 440 19.91 6.25 -5.01
CA GLN A 440 20.17 6.09 -6.45
C GLN A 440 21.23 5.01 -6.74
N ASP A 441 22.26 4.91 -5.89
CA ASP A 441 23.34 3.91 -6.07
C ASP A 441 22.80 2.47 -5.97
N LEU A 442 21.75 2.23 -5.21
CA LEU A 442 21.04 0.94 -5.19
C LEU A 442 20.47 0.57 -6.57
N TYR A 443 19.91 1.53 -7.31
CA TYR A 443 19.37 1.27 -8.65
C TYR A 443 20.44 1.03 -9.71
N ARG A 444 21.70 1.45 -9.47
CA ARG A 444 22.83 1.17 -10.39
C ARG A 444 23.13 -0.33 -10.51
N VAL A 445 22.68 -1.16 -9.55
CA VAL A 445 22.83 -2.63 -9.63
C VAL A 445 22.19 -3.20 -10.90
N PHE A 446 21.13 -2.58 -11.41
CA PHE A 446 20.47 -2.99 -12.65
C PHE A 446 21.28 -2.71 -13.93
N MET A 447 22.32 -1.89 -13.83
CA MET A 447 23.25 -1.58 -14.92
C MET A 447 24.53 -2.44 -14.84
N GLU A 448 24.70 -3.26 -13.79
CA GLU A 448 25.88 -4.13 -13.69
C GLU A 448 25.90 -5.20 -14.79
N PRO A 449 27.02 -5.42 -15.50
CA PRO A 449 27.09 -6.35 -16.62
C PRO A 449 26.64 -7.78 -16.30
N ARG A 450 26.91 -8.26 -15.07
CA ARG A 450 26.46 -9.58 -14.61
C ARG A 450 24.94 -9.68 -14.48
N TYR A 451 24.31 -8.63 -13.96
CA TYR A 451 22.86 -8.57 -13.87
C TYR A 451 22.23 -8.54 -15.26
N VAL A 452 22.72 -7.66 -16.13
CA VAL A 452 22.23 -7.51 -17.51
C VAL A 452 22.36 -8.82 -18.28
N ALA A 453 23.55 -9.46 -18.24
CA ALA A 453 23.78 -10.75 -18.90
C ALA A 453 22.81 -11.83 -18.40
N ARG A 454 22.62 -11.94 -17.08
CA ARG A 454 21.66 -12.90 -16.50
C ARG A 454 20.23 -12.62 -16.97
N LYS A 455 19.83 -11.34 -17.01
CA LYS A 455 18.51 -10.95 -17.50
C LYS A 455 18.31 -11.30 -18.97
N LEU A 456 19.26 -11.01 -19.82
CA LEU A 456 19.18 -11.37 -21.24
C LEU A 456 19.02 -12.88 -21.43
N VAL A 457 19.79 -13.69 -20.70
CA VAL A 457 19.68 -15.17 -20.75
C VAL A 457 18.35 -15.66 -20.17
N SER A 458 17.70 -14.93 -19.26
CA SER A 458 16.42 -15.30 -18.65
C SER A 458 15.20 -15.02 -19.54
N ILE A 459 15.34 -14.25 -20.62
CA ILE A 459 14.27 -13.96 -21.58
C ILE A 459 14.01 -15.19 -22.44
N ARG A 460 12.91 -15.89 -22.19
CA ARG A 460 12.53 -17.11 -22.92
C ARG A 460 11.10 -17.04 -23.50
N SER A 461 10.35 -16.02 -23.12
CA SER A 461 8.95 -15.82 -23.53
C SER A 461 8.66 -14.37 -23.88
N ARG A 462 7.49 -14.12 -24.49
CA ARG A 462 6.99 -12.75 -24.74
C ARG A 462 6.73 -12.03 -23.41
N ASP A 463 6.25 -12.73 -22.40
CA ASP A 463 6.02 -12.16 -21.06
C ASP A 463 7.34 -11.68 -20.43
N ASP A 464 8.42 -12.45 -20.55
CA ASP A 464 9.76 -12.07 -20.06
C ASP A 464 10.26 -10.79 -20.74
N LEU A 465 10.11 -10.71 -22.06
CA LEU A 465 10.54 -9.54 -22.83
C LEU A 465 9.75 -8.29 -22.43
N ALA A 466 8.41 -8.40 -22.39
CA ALA A 466 7.55 -7.30 -22.00
C ALA A 466 7.84 -6.83 -20.57
N PHE A 467 8.07 -7.75 -19.64
CA PHE A 467 8.43 -7.42 -18.26
C PHE A 467 9.80 -6.72 -18.17
N ALA A 468 10.80 -7.18 -18.93
CA ALA A 468 12.11 -6.55 -18.98
C ALA A 468 12.03 -5.11 -19.54
N GLN A 469 11.24 -4.89 -20.61
CA GLN A 469 11.03 -3.55 -21.18
C GLN A 469 10.34 -2.60 -20.18
N ARG A 470 9.32 -3.07 -19.46
CA ARG A 470 8.70 -2.28 -18.39
C ARG A 470 9.69 -1.96 -17.27
N GLY A 471 10.49 -2.93 -16.85
CA GLY A 471 11.50 -2.74 -15.83
C GLY A 471 12.50 -1.63 -16.16
N VAL A 472 12.99 -1.55 -17.40
CA VAL A 472 13.87 -0.46 -17.86
C VAL A 472 13.18 0.89 -17.74
N LYS A 473 11.90 0.98 -18.14
CA LYS A 473 11.11 2.21 -18.05
C LYS A 473 10.93 2.67 -16.60
N TYR A 474 10.63 1.74 -15.70
CA TYR A 474 10.45 2.05 -14.27
C TYR A 474 11.76 2.48 -13.60
N VAL A 475 12.88 1.78 -13.85
CA VAL A 475 14.20 2.18 -13.31
C VAL A 475 14.55 3.60 -13.75
N TYR A 476 14.32 3.92 -15.02
CA TYR A 476 14.56 5.27 -15.54
C TYR A 476 13.63 6.31 -14.91
N GLY A 477 12.36 5.96 -14.69
CA GLY A 477 11.38 6.79 -13.98
C GLY A 477 11.83 7.11 -12.55
N HIS A 478 12.20 6.08 -11.79
CA HIS A 478 12.68 6.26 -10.41
C HIS A 478 13.94 7.12 -10.30
N LEU A 479 14.90 6.98 -11.22
CA LEU A 479 16.05 7.86 -11.24
C LEU A 479 15.67 9.33 -11.44
N LYS A 480 14.62 9.61 -12.22
CA LYS A 480 14.06 10.96 -12.40
C LYS A 480 13.31 11.47 -11.19
N ASP A 481 12.59 10.60 -10.48
CA ASP A 481 11.81 10.99 -9.28
C ASP A 481 12.70 11.61 -8.21
N PHE A 482 13.93 11.10 -8.03
CA PHE A 482 14.90 11.66 -7.10
C PHE A 482 15.65 12.89 -7.63
N ALA A 483 15.75 13.07 -8.94
CA ALA A 483 16.46 14.21 -9.54
C ALA A 483 15.69 15.53 -9.42
N LYS A 484 14.36 15.49 -9.37
CA LYS A 484 13.48 16.67 -9.34
C LYS A 484 13.10 17.16 -7.93
N GLY A 485 13.61 16.55 -6.88
CA GLY A 485 13.08 16.71 -5.51
C GLY A 485 13.27 18.07 -4.84
N SER A 486 14.08 18.99 -5.37
CA SER A 486 14.38 20.28 -4.70
C SER A 486 13.65 21.49 -5.27
N GLU A 487 13.10 21.42 -6.48
CA GLU A 487 12.50 22.58 -7.16
C GLU A 487 10.95 22.62 -7.11
N LEU A 488 10.28 21.58 -6.62
CA LEU A 488 8.83 21.42 -6.74
C LEU A 488 8.04 21.64 -5.44
N ASN A 489 8.67 22.22 -4.41
CA ASN A 489 8.03 22.41 -3.10
C ASN A 489 7.11 23.63 -2.97
N SER A 490 6.82 24.34 -4.06
CA SER A 490 5.78 25.37 -4.09
C SER A 490 4.60 24.87 -4.92
N ASP A 491 3.63 24.26 -4.27
CA ASP A 491 2.32 24.01 -4.88
C ASP A 491 1.65 25.37 -5.08
N GLU A 492 1.57 25.84 -6.33
CA GLU A 492 0.60 26.88 -6.68
C GLU A 492 -0.80 26.33 -6.36
N GLU A 493 -1.58 27.12 -5.64
CA GLU A 493 -2.95 26.78 -5.24
C GLU A 493 -3.75 26.31 -6.46
N ALA A 494 -4.37 25.13 -6.35
CA ALA A 494 -5.32 24.68 -7.35
C ALA A 494 -6.41 25.76 -7.49
N GLU A 495 -6.69 26.19 -8.73
CA GLU A 495 -7.73 27.18 -8.98
C GLU A 495 -9.05 26.74 -8.33
N PRO A 496 -9.77 27.64 -7.63
CA PRO A 496 -11.06 27.30 -7.04
C PRO A 496 -12.06 26.87 -8.12
N LEU A 497 -12.87 25.87 -7.84
CA LEU A 497 -13.95 25.45 -8.71
C LEU A 497 -14.84 26.66 -9.04
N GLN A 498 -14.89 27.06 -10.29
CA GLN A 498 -15.78 28.15 -10.73
C GLN A 498 -17.23 27.76 -10.45
N ARG A 499 -17.98 28.66 -9.79
CA ARG A 499 -19.42 28.53 -9.61
C ARG A 499 -20.08 28.59 -11.00
N GLY A 500 -20.57 27.47 -11.48
CA GLY A 500 -21.41 27.38 -12.66
C GLY A 500 -22.87 27.52 -12.31
#